data_b5c071a09e24c7643ca5278fa29d8806
#
_entry.id   b5c071a09e24c7643ca5278fa29d8806
#
_cell.length_a   1.000
_cell.length_b   1.000
_cell.length_c   1.000
_cell.angle_alpha   90.00
_cell.angle_beta   90.00
_cell.angle_gamma   90.00
#
_symmetry.space_group_name_H-M   'P 1'
#
loop_
_entity.id
_entity.type
_entity.pdbx_description
1 polymer ?
#
loop_
_entity_poly.entity_id
_entity_poly.type
_entity_poly.pdbx_seq_one_letter_code
_entity_poly.pdbx_strand_id
1 'polypeptide(L)'
;MIKRLLPHEAPMTEKERFADLIGVVTPLKTPPQAEDFGKQAKILQRRRIEAQRIRHATAPQEARHNLAAIPDARFHALCAGRLPVAREIDLHGFFVDEALRYLGDMLDERKNRRAECWVIVHGKGRNSPHYDRAPLKQAVLDLLLRHPAVNALATIIDSDGYSGAVSVEIKEAMGVRRH
;
A
#
# COMPACT_ATOMS: atom_id res chain seq x y z
N MET A 1 65.24 -48.64 32.10
CA MET A 1 63.92 -48.09 31.96
C MET A 1 64.02 -46.72 31.24
N ILE A 2 63.74 -46.71 29.96
CA ILE A 2 63.82 -45.48 29.13
C ILE A 2 62.48 -44.96 28.96
N LYS A 3 62.12 -43.78 29.58
CA LYS A 3 60.92 -43.05 29.38
C LYS A 3 60.93 -42.40 28.02
N ARG A 4 60.07 -42.87 27.11
CA ARG A 4 59.74 -42.23 25.83
C ARG A 4 59.00 -40.95 26.06
N LEU A 5 59.58 -39.80 25.77
CA LEU A 5 58.90 -38.52 25.69
C LEU A 5 58.01 -38.50 24.44
N LEU A 6 56.73 -38.21 24.64
CA LEU A 6 55.81 -37.93 23.55
C LEU A 6 56.12 -36.58 22.93
N PRO A 7 55.96 -36.42 21.61
CA PRO A 7 56.17 -35.13 20.97
C PRO A 7 55.12 -34.13 21.38
N HIS A 8 55.56 -32.94 21.75
CA HIS A 8 54.71 -31.78 22.08
C HIS A 8 54.11 -31.28 20.80
N GLU A 9 52.82 -31.41 20.63
CA GLU A 9 52.10 -30.77 19.52
C GLU A 9 52.21 -29.27 19.68
N ALA A 10 52.71 -28.59 18.64
CA ALA A 10 52.80 -27.14 18.58
C ALA A 10 51.38 -26.54 18.57
N PRO A 11 51.11 -25.39 19.25
CA PRO A 11 49.81 -24.79 19.23
C PRO A 11 49.43 -24.33 17.82
N MET A 12 48.29 -24.78 17.35
CA MET A 12 47.71 -24.36 16.06
C MET A 12 47.58 -22.85 15.99
N THR A 13 47.95 -22.28 14.86
CA THR A 13 47.81 -20.83 14.63
C THR A 13 46.37 -20.41 14.50
N GLU A 14 46.07 -19.14 14.76
CA GLU A 14 44.70 -18.59 14.58
C GLU A 14 44.12 -18.81 13.16
N LYS A 15 44.95 -18.80 12.14
CA LYS A 15 44.59 -19.11 10.74
C LYS A 15 44.12 -20.54 10.54
N GLU A 16 44.78 -21.49 11.19
CA GLU A 16 44.44 -22.91 11.09
C GLU A 16 43.12 -23.21 11.82
N ARG A 17 42.89 -22.57 12.98
CA ARG A 17 41.60 -22.66 13.69
C ARG A 17 40.46 -22.06 12.89
N PHE A 18 40.71 -20.98 12.15
CA PHE A 18 39.68 -20.32 11.33
C PHE A 18 39.32 -21.16 10.09
N ALA A 19 40.29 -21.83 9.47
CA ALA A 19 40.09 -22.74 8.35
C ALA A 19 39.25 -23.97 8.73
N ASP A 20 39.46 -24.53 9.92
CA ASP A 20 38.67 -25.67 10.45
C ASP A 20 37.24 -25.31 10.77
N LEU A 21 36.96 -24.08 11.21
CA LEU A 21 35.62 -23.58 11.55
C LEU A 21 34.74 -23.28 10.35
N ILE A 22 35.35 -22.91 9.18
CA ILE A 22 34.59 -22.48 8.00
C ILE A 22 34.33 -23.65 7.03
N GLY A 23 35.02 -24.78 7.18
CA GLY A 23 34.92 -25.89 6.24
C GLY A 23 35.47 -25.53 4.83
N VAL A 24 35.15 -26.37 3.86
CA VAL A 24 35.55 -26.12 2.46
C VAL A 24 34.73 -24.98 1.88
N VAL A 25 35.32 -23.79 1.83
CA VAL A 25 34.70 -22.64 1.17
C VAL A 25 34.76 -22.83 -0.34
N THR A 26 33.62 -23.11 -0.95
CA THR A 26 33.50 -23.10 -2.41
C THR A 26 33.54 -21.65 -2.89
N PRO A 27 34.49 -21.21 -3.73
CA PRO A 27 34.49 -19.85 -4.26
C PRO A 27 33.19 -19.59 -4.99
N LEU A 28 32.49 -18.52 -4.63
CA LEU A 28 31.34 -18.04 -5.40
C LEU A 28 31.81 -17.83 -6.85
N LYS A 29 31.04 -18.37 -7.80
CA LYS A 29 31.26 -18.12 -9.23
C LYS A 29 31.46 -16.63 -9.42
N THR A 30 32.49 -16.26 -10.19
CA THR A 30 32.96 -14.90 -10.47
C THR A 30 31.89 -13.81 -10.24
N PRO A 31 32.16 -12.83 -9.38
CA PRO A 31 31.19 -11.75 -9.18
C PRO A 31 30.87 -11.09 -10.52
N PRO A 32 29.60 -10.76 -10.80
CA PRO A 32 29.23 -10.11 -12.05
C PRO A 32 30.04 -8.82 -12.21
N GLN A 33 30.61 -8.61 -13.41
CA GLN A 33 31.44 -7.44 -13.68
C GLN A 33 30.66 -6.16 -13.48
N ALA A 34 31.31 -5.09 -13.05
CA ALA A 34 30.65 -3.80 -12.75
C ALA A 34 29.78 -3.26 -13.91
N GLU A 35 30.14 -3.60 -15.16
CA GLU A 35 29.36 -3.28 -16.36
C GLU A 35 27.99 -3.99 -16.41
N ASP A 36 27.86 -5.18 -15.85
CA ASP A 36 26.61 -5.93 -15.82
C ASP A 36 25.62 -5.35 -14.80
N PHE A 37 26.11 -4.80 -13.70
CA PHE A 37 25.25 -4.07 -12.75
C PHE A 37 24.62 -2.83 -13.37
N GLY A 38 25.39 -2.08 -14.19
CA GLY A 38 24.87 -0.90 -14.90
C GLY A 38 23.81 -1.27 -15.95
N LYS A 39 23.97 -2.37 -16.67
CA LYS A 39 22.99 -2.87 -17.64
C LYS A 39 21.73 -3.39 -16.94
N GLN A 40 21.88 -4.16 -15.89
CA GLN A 40 20.76 -4.67 -15.09
C GLN A 40 19.98 -3.54 -14.42
N ALA A 41 20.66 -2.53 -13.87
CA ALA A 41 20.02 -1.36 -13.29
C ALA A 41 19.19 -0.57 -14.35
N LYS A 42 19.71 -0.39 -15.56
CA LYS A 42 18.99 0.25 -16.67
C LYS A 42 17.78 -0.57 -17.13
N ILE A 43 17.88 -1.89 -17.18
CA ILE A 43 16.77 -2.78 -17.55
C ILE A 43 15.68 -2.73 -16.46
N LEU A 44 16.06 -2.79 -15.19
CA LEU A 44 15.14 -2.66 -14.06
C LEU A 44 14.45 -1.29 -14.07
N GLN A 45 15.21 -0.22 -14.34
CA GLN A 45 14.66 1.13 -14.44
C GLN A 45 13.68 1.28 -15.61
N ARG A 46 13.99 0.72 -16.80
CA ARG A 46 13.07 0.68 -17.94
C ARG A 46 11.81 -0.12 -17.66
N ARG A 47 11.93 -1.32 -17.08
CA ARG A 47 10.77 -2.14 -16.65
C ARG A 47 9.92 -1.41 -15.62
N ARG A 48 10.56 -0.67 -14.72
CA ARG A 48 9.91 0.14 -13.70
C ARG A 48 9.13 1.31 -14.33
N ILE A 49 9.71 2.02 -15.30
CA ILE A 49 9.04 3.10 -16.05
C ILE A 49 7.88 2.55 -16.87
N GLU A 50 8.04 1.40 -17.52
CA GLU A 50 6.99 0.77 -18.32
C GLU A 50 5.84 0.25 -17.44
N ALA A 51 6.15 -0.46 -16.37
CA ALA A 51 5.15 -0.84 -15.36
C ALA A 51 4.48 0.39 -14.77
N GLN A 52 5.20 1.50 -14.67
CA GLN A 52 4.67 2.79 -14.29
C GLN A 52 3.68 3.35 -15.32
N ARG A 53 3.95 3.28 -16.59
CA ARG A 53 3.05 3.73 -17.66
C ARG A 53 1.78 2.89 -17.74
N ILE A 54 1.92 1.56 -17.67
CA ILE A 54 0.80 0.62 -17.73
C ILE A 54 -0.16 0.85 -16.55
N ARG A 55 0.35 1.07 -15.34
CA ARG A 55 -0.47 1.32 -14.15
C ARG A 55 -1.10 2.71 -14.13
N HIS A 56 -0.49 3.73 -14.75
CA HIS A 56 -1.13 5.05 -14.92
C HIS A 56 -2.29 4.99 -15.91
N ALA A 57 -2.23 4.08 -16.87
CA ALA A 57 -3.35 3.84 -17.78
C ALA A 57 -4.51 3.08 -17.12
N THR A 58 -4.25 2.34 -16.03
CA THR A 58 -5.22 1.41 -15.42
C THR A 58 -5.85 1.90 -14.13
N ALA A 59 -5.27 2.87 -13.41
CA ALA A 59 -5.92 3.47 -12.25
C ALA A 59 -6.84 4.60 -12.74
N PRO A 60 -8.17 4.48 -12.63
CA PRO A 60 -9.04 5.58 -13.00
C PRO A 60 -8.68 6.79 -12.14
N GLN A 61 -8.12 7.83 -12.78
CA GLN A 61 -7.84 9.10 -12.11
C GLN A 61 -9.13 9.67 -11.53
N GLU A 62 -10.24 9.35 -12.15
CA GLU A 62 -11.57 9.77 -11.81
C GLU A 62 -12.49 8.55 -11.69
N ALA A 63 -12.92 8.26 -10.47
CA ALA A 63 -13.92 7.24 -10.19
C ALA A 63 -15.19 7.93 -9.69
N ARG A 64 -16.34 7.64 -10.33
CA ARG A 64 -17.66 8.15 -9.95
C ARG A 64 -18.63 6.99 -10.02
N HIS A 65 -19.17 6.59 -8.87
CA HIS A 65 -20.05 5.44 -8.76
C HIS A 65 -21.29 5.77 -7.93
N ASN A 66 -22.47 5.60 -8.51
CA ASN A 66 -23.75 5.67 -7.83
C ASN A 66 -24.23 4.23 -7.58
N LEU A 67 -23.84 3.64 -6.44
CA LEU A 67 -24.05 2.21 -6.13
C LEU A 67 -25.49 1.91 -5.69
N ALA A 68 -26.12 2.85 -4.98
CA ALA A 68 -27.46 2.70 -4.43
C ALA A 68 -28.52 3.49 -5.19
N ALA A 69 -28.21 3.95 -6.41
CA ALA A 69 -29.11 4.78 -7.24
C ALA A 69 -29.69 5.96 -6.46
N ILE A 70 -28.84 6.69 -5.73
CA ILE A 70 -29.26 7.92 -5.06
C ILE A 70 -29.73 8.96 -6.10
N PRO A 71 -30.60 9.92 -5.73
CA PRO A 71 -31.10 10.91 -6.67
C PRO A 71 -29.98 11.64 -7.41
N ASP A 72 -30.14 11.88 -8.71
CA ASP A 72 -29.11 12.47 -9.57
C ASP A 72 -28.61 13.83 -9.04
N ALA A 73 -29.51 14.68 -8.57
CA ALA A 73 -29.15 15.97 -8.00
C ALA A 73 -28.18 15.82 -6.80
N ARG A 74 -28.39 14.78 -5.98
CA ARG A 74 -27.54 14.50 -4.83
C ARG A 74 -26.20 13.89 -5.26
N PHE A 75 -26.23 12.99 -6.25
CA PHE A 75 -25.00 12.43 -6.82
C PHE A 75 -24.15 13.50 -7.51
N HIS A 76 -24.77 14.40 -8.27
CA HIS A 76 -24.06 15.53 -8.85
C HIS A 76 -23.48 16.47 -7.79
N ALA A 77 -24.18 16.70 -6.67
CA ALA A 77 -23.67 17.48 -5.56
C ALA A 77 -22.46 16.81 -4.89
N LEU A 78 -22.49 15.47 -4.73
CA LEU A 78 -21.36 14.69 -4.24
C LEU A 78 -20.14 14.84 -5.16
N CYS A 79 -20.32 14.61 -6.45
CA CYS A 79 -19.27 14.73 -7.45
C CYS A 79 -18.65 16.14 -7.54
N ALA A 80 -19.46 17.16 -7.26
CA ALA A 80 -19.02 18.56 -7.26
C ALA A 80 -18.48 19.03 -5.90
N GLY A 81 -18.39 18.14 -4.89
CA GLY A 81 -17.93 18.51 -3.55
C GLY A 81 -18.83 19.49 -2.82
N ARG A 82 -20.13 19.57 -3.17
CA ARG A 82 -21.10 20.51 -2.61
C ARG A 82 -21.91 19.96 -1.44
N LEU A 83 -21.76 18.66 -1.13
CA LEU A 83 -22.42 18.10 0.05
C LEU A 83 -21.64 18.52 1.32
N PRO A 84 -22.36 18.85 2.40
CA PRO A 84 -21.71 19.13 3.68
C PRO A 84 -20.97 17.89 4.17
N VAL A 85 -19.68 18.03 4.46
CA VAL A 85 -18.84 16.95 4.97
C VAL A 85 -19.11 16.75 6.45
N ALA A 86 -19.64 15.59 6.81
CA ALA A 86 -19.92 15.23 8.19
C ALA A 86 -18.69 14.64 8.88
N ARG A 87 -17.76 14.02 8.11
CA ARG A 87 -16.55 13.41 8.64
C ARG A 87 -15.44 13.42 7.59
N GLU A 88 -14.24 13.69 8.05
CA GLU A 88 -13.00 13.52 7.29
C GLU A 88 -12.16 12.44 7.96
N ILE A 89 -11.66 11.49 7.17
CA ILE A 89 -10.84 10.38 7.61
C ILE A 89 -9.54 10.46 6.84
N ASP A 90 -8.46 10.72 7.56
CA ASP A 90 -7.13 10.82 6.98
C ASP A 90 -6.37 9.50 7.16
N LEU A 91 -6.08 8.85 6.03
CA LEU A 91 -5.36 7.58 5.94
C LEU A 91 -3.98 7.76 5.33
N HIS A 92 -3.55 8.99 5.03
CA HIS A 92 -2.24 9.19 4.42
C HIS A 92 -1.14 8.68 5.38
N GLY A 93 -0.17 7.95 4.85
CA GLY A 93 0.91 7.39 5.66
C GLY A 93 0.59 6.07 6.37
N PHE A 94 -0.66 5.61 6.39
CA PHE A 94 -1.01 4.29 6.91
C PHE A 94 -0.49 3.18 6.00
N PHE A 95 -0.19 2.01 6.59
CA PHE A 95 -0.06 0.79 5.81
C PHE A 95 -1.43 0.33 5.30
N VAL A 96 -1.46 -0.35 4.15
CA VAL A 96 -2.72 -0.73 3.49
C VAL A 96 -3.64 -1.52 4.43
N ASP A 97 -3.13 -2.57 5.07
CA ASP A 97 -3.94 -3.44 5.95
C ASP A 97 -4.49 -2.69 7.16
N GLU A 98 -3.71 -1.77 7.73
CA GLU A 98 -4.12 -0.93 8.85
C GLU A 98 -5.22 0.03 8.44
N ALA A 99 -5.04 0.71 7.31
CA ALA A 99 -6.02 1.63 6.76
C ALA A 99 -7.36 0.97 6.45
N LEU A 100 -7.32 -0.22 5.82
CA LEU A 100 -8.54 -0.97 5.48
C LEU A 100 -9.30 -1.44 6.70
N ARG A 101 -8.59 -1.93 7.73
CA ARG A 101 -9.19 -2.31 9.00
C ARG A 101 -9.83 -1.10 9.67
N TYR A 102 -9.08 -0.01 9.84
CA TYR A 102 -9.58 1.21 10.46
C TYR A 102 -10.81 1.78 9.74
N LEU A 103 -10.74 1.87 8.41
CA LEU A 103 -11.87 2.38 7.61
C LEU A 103 -13.08 1.43 7.67
N GLY A 104 -12.85 0.12 7.63
CA GLY A 104 -13.89 -0.90 7.78
C GLY A 104 -14.63 -0.75 9.11
N ASP A 105 -13.89 -0.69 10.22
CA ASP A 105 -14.45 -0.51 11.56
C ASP A 105 -15.28 0.78 11.63
N MET A 106 -14.78 1.90 11.08
CA MET A 106 -15.49 3.16 11.04
C MET A 106 -16.80 3.08 10.25
N LEU A 107 -16.81 2.34 9.14
CA LEU A 107 -18.02 2.14 8.32
C LEU A 107 -19.03 1.23 8.99
N ASP A 108 -18.58 0.21 9.72
CA ASP A 108 -19.46 -0.73 10.43
C ASP A 108 -20.03 -0.13 11.72
N GLU A 109 -19.23 0.63 12.46
CA GLU A 109 -19.62 1.27 13.71
C GLU A 109 -20.45 2.57 13.54
N ARG A 110 -20.72 2.98 12.31
CA ARG A 110 -21.44 4.22 12.04
C ARG A 110 -22.79 4.28 12.78
N LYS A 111 -23.09 5.43 13.38
CA LYS A 111 -24.32 5.68 14.15
C LYS A 111 -25.18 6.80 13.56
N ASN A 112 -24.91 7.17 12.32
CA ASN A 112 -25.61 8.26 11.64
C ASN A 112 -27.09 7.91 11.39
N ARG A 113 -27.97 8.86 11.67
CA ARG A 113 -29.41 8.70 11.48
C ARG A 113 -29.91 9.12 10.09
N ARG A 114 -29.03 9.70 9.29
CA ARG A 114 -29.31 10.17 7.92
C ARG A 114 -28.09 9.83 7.06
N ALA A 115 -28.27 9.85 5.75
CA ALA A 115 -27.16 9.74 4.82
C ALA A 115 -26.20 10.93 4.99
N GLU A 116 -24.91 10.65 5.13
CA GLU A 116 -23.85 11.63 5.38
C GLU A 116 -22.81 11.58 4.28
N CYS A 117 -22.17 12.71 4.01
CA CYS A 117 -20.99 12.76 3.16
C CYS A 117 -19.71 12.66 4.03
N TRP A 118 -18.87 11.69 3.73
CA TRP A 118 -17.54 11.56 4.31
C TRP A 118 -16.48 11.83 3.26
N VAL A 119 -15.35 12.41 3.66
CA VAL A 119 -14.14 12.56 2.83
C VAL A 119 -13.08 11.64 3.39
N ILE A 120 -12.50 10.82 2.53
CA ILE A 120 -11.45 9.88 2.89
C ILE A 120 -10.18 10.27 2.12
N VAL A 121 -9.16 10.70 2.86
CA VAL A 121 -7.86 11.11 2.32
C VAL A 121 -6.92 9.90 2.34
N HIS A 122 -6.59 9.38 1.15
CA HIS A 122 -5.67 8.25 0.98
C HIS A 122 -4.30 8.67 0.49
N GLY A 123 -4.14 9.97 0.18
CA GLY A 123 -2.91 10.51 -0.38
C GLY A 123 -2.73 10.21 -1.86
N LYS A 124 -1.85 10.95 -2.50
CA LYS A 124 -1.55 10.84 -3.94
C LYS A 124 -0.55 9.72 -4.28
N GLY A 125 0.05 9.08 -3.28
CA GLY A 125 1.01 8.00 -3.45
C GLY A 125 2.37 8.42 -4.02
N ARG A 126 2.67 9.73 -4.07
CA ARG A 126 3.92 10.25 -4.67
C ARG A 126 5.17 9.86 -3.91
N ASN A 127 5.07 9.69 -2.60
CA ASN A 127 6.18 9.43 -1.68
C ASN A 127 6.28 7.95 -1.28
N SER A 128 5.54 7.05 -1.92
CA SER A 128 5.65 5.63 -1.60
C SER A 128 7.01 5.09 -2.04
N PRO A 129 7.81 4.49 -1.13
CA PRO A 129 9.10 3.88 -1.47
C PRO A 129 8.92 2.67 -2.40
N HIS A 130 7.77 2.05 -2.37
CA HIS A 130 7.37 1.04 -3.33
C HIS A 130 6.60 1.72 -4.45
N TYR A 131 7.22 1.83 -5.61
CA TYR A 131 6.69 2.48 -6.83
C TYR A 131 5.38 1.89 -7.38
N ASP A 132 4.70 1.08 -6.60
CA ASP A 132 3.34 0.64 -6.78
C ASP A 132 2.40 1.75 -6.32
N ARG A 133 2.17 2.63 -7.22
CA ARG A 133 1.35 3.81 -7.21
C ARG A 133 0.07 3.65 -6.50
N ALA A 134 0.04 4.35 -5.37
CA ALA A 134 -1.12 4.50 -4.54
C ALA A 134 -1.82 3.16 -4.25
N PRO A 135 -1.10 2.11 -3.75
CA PRO A 135 -1.74 0.86 -3.37
C PRO A 135 -2.85 1.11 -2.36
N LEU A 136 -2.66 2.10 -1.49
CA LEU A 136 -3.68 2.54 -0.54
C LEU A 136 -4.92 3.11 -1.24
N LYS A 137 -4.75 3.96 -2.26
CA LYS A 137 -5.88 4.49 -3.05
C LYS A 137 -6.72 3.36 -3.66
N GLN A 138 -6.06 2.41 -4.33
CA GLN A 138 -6.76 1.30 -4.97
C GLN A 138 -7.48 0.44 -3.93
N ALA A 139 -6.82 0.08 -2.85
CA ALA A 139 -7.39 -0.73 -1.79
C ALA A 139 -8.58 -0.05 -1.10
N VAL A 140 -8.48 1.26 -0.84
CA VAL A 140 -9.58 2.06 -0.28
C VAL A 140 -10.76 2.11 -1.23
N LEU A 141 -10.55 2.36 -2.53
CA LEU A 141 -11.63 2.36 -3.52
C LEU A 141 -12.29 0.98 -3.62
N ASP A 142 -11.50 -0.10 -3.64
CA ASP A 142 -12.01 -1.47 -3.70
C ASP A 142 -12.84 -1.83 -2.46
N LEU A 143 -12.44 -1.38 -1.27
CA LEU A 143 -13.22 -1.54 -0.05
C LEU A 143 -14.55 -0.80 -0.16
N LEU A 144 -14.51 0.49 -0.51
CA LEU A 144 -15.70 1.34 -0.59
C LEU A 144 -16.71 0.85 -1.62
N LEU A 145 -16.26 0.37 -2.78
CA LEU A 145 -17.13 -0.18 -3.83
C LEU A 145 -17.90 -1.42 -3.39
N ARG A 146 -17.37 -2.19 -2.44
CA ARG A 146 -17.98 -3.43 -1.95
C ARG A 146 -18.71 -3.25 -0.63
N HIS A 147 -18.46 -2.15 0.07
CA HIS A 147 -18.98 -1.99 1.43
C HIS A 147 -20.48 -1.63 1.42
N PRO A 148 -21.34 -2.39 2.14
CA PRO A 148 -22.78 -2.20 2.10
C PRO A 148 -23.26 -0.86 2.68
N ALA A 149 -22.42 -0.14 3.41
CA ALA A 149 -22.71 1.19 3.92
C ALA A 149 -22.57 2.31 2.89
N VAL A 150 -21.92 2.05 1.76
CA VAL A 150 -21.63 3.07 0.74
C VAL A 150 -22.78 3.14 -0.27
N ASN A 151 -23.36 4.33 -0.43
CA ASN A 151 -24.39 4.61 -1.43
C ASN A 151 -23.78 5.07 -2.75
N ALA A 152 -22.79 5.96 -2.67
CA ALA A 152 -22.13 6.55 -3.83
C ALA A 152 -20.74 7.03 -3.45
N LEU A 153 -19.86 7.15 -4.42
CA LEU A 153 -18.54 7.73 -4.24
C LEU A 153 -18.08 8.52 -5.47
N ALA A 154 -17.22 9.50 -5.24
CA ALA A 154 -16.55 10.27 -6.29
C ALA A 154 -15.15 10.68 -5.83
N THR A 155 -14.15 10.44 -6.66
CA THR A 155 -12.78 10.90 -6.37
C THR A 155 -12.70 12.42 -6.46
N ILE A 156 -11.96 13.03 -5.54
CA ILE A 156 -11.66 14.45 -5.55
C ILE A 156 -10.39 14.64 -6.37
N ILE A 157 -10.51 15.39 -7.47
CA ILE A 157 -9.38 15.70 -8.36
C ILE A 157 -8.84 17.07 -7.98
N ASP A 158 -7.56 17.14 -7.66
CA ASP A 158 -6.86 18.39 -7.38
C ASP A 158 -6.47 19.13 -8.66
N SER A 159 -6.02 20.37 -8.51
CA SER A 159 -5.56 21.22 -9.61
C SER A 159 -4.39 20.63 -10.44
N ASP A 160 -3.67 19.66 -9.86
CA ASP A 160 -2.58 18.94 -10.55
C ASP A 160 -3.07 17.71 -11.34
N GLY A 161 -4.39 17.48 -11.39
CA GLY A 161 -5.02 16.37 -12.10
C GLY A 161 -4.94 15.03 -11.37
N TYR A 162 -4.45 15.01 -10.13
CA TYR A 162 -4.34 13.79 -9.32
C TYR A 162 -5.39 13.78 -8.20
N SER A 163 -5.83 12.57 -7.84
CA SER A 163 -6.74 12.37 -6.71
C SER A 163 -5.97 11.90 -5.49
N GLY A 164 -6.06 12.67 -4.40
CA GLY A 164 -5.56 12.32 -3.07
C GLY A 164 -6.66 11.92 -2.11
N ALA A 165 -7.93 12.08 -2.49
CA ALA A 165 -9.08 11.84 -1.63
C ALA A 165 -10.29 11.37 -2.43
N VAL A 166 -11.28 10.82 -1.72
CA VAL A 166 -12.57 10.40 -2.27
C VAL A 166 -13.70 10.90 -1.37
N SER A 167 -14.73 11.52 -1.97
CA SER A 167 -16.00 11.82 -1.31
C SER A 167 -16.91 10.60 -1.39
N VAL A 168 -17.53 10.26 -0.27
CA VAL A 168 -18.36 9.07 -0.14
C VAL A 168 -19.68 9.44 0.52
N GLU A 169 -20.79 9.04 -0.07
CA GLU A 169 -22.08 9.09 0.61
C GLU A 169 -22.30 7.79 1.37
N ILE A 170 -22.38 7.92 2.69
CA ILE A 170 -22.65 6.83 3.62
C ILE A 170 -24.15 6.81 3.91
N LYS A 171 -24.77 5.64 3.73
CA LYS A 171 -26.19 5.49 4.07
C LYS A 171 -26.40 5.57 5.58
N GLU A 172 -27.62 5.88 5.96
CA GLU A 172 -28.02 5.84 7.36
C GLU A 172 -27.76 4.47 8.00
N ALA A 173 -27.39 4.46 9.27
CA ALA A 173 -27.30 3.23 10.03
C ALA A 173 -28.69 2.64 10.18
N MET A 174 -28.86 1.37 9.85
CA MET A 174 -30.10 0.68 10.15
C MET A 174 -30.28 0.66 11.67
N GLY A 175 -31.27 1.40 12.17
CA GLY A 175 -31.59 1.36 13.59
C GLY A 175 -31.86 -0.08 14.00
N VAL A 176 -31.17 -0.54 15.04
CA VAL A 176 -31.55 -1.76 15.71
C VAL A 176 -33.00 -1.54 16.20
N ARG A 177 -33.97 -2.14 15.52
CA ARG A 177 -35.32 -2.21 16.04
C ARG A 177 -35.22 -2.97 17.36
N ARG A 178 -35.26 -2.23 18.47
CA ARG A 178 -35.48 -2.84 19.78
C ARG A 178 -36.90 -3.40 19.75
N HIS A 179 -37.06 -4.71 19.67
CA HIS A 179 -38.26 -5.43 19.96
C HIS A 179 -38.46 -5.49 21.46
#